data_afc6a2e9574013247ddf1d4b43fcab34
#
_entry.id   afc6a2e9574013247ddf1d4b43fcab34
#
_cell.length_a   1.000
_cell.length_b   1.000
_cell.length_c   1.000
_cell.angle_alpha   90.00
_cell.angle_beta   90.00
_cell.angle_gamma   90.00
#
_symmetry.space_group_name_H-M   'P 1'
#
loop_
_entity.id
_entity.type
_entity.pdbx_description
1 polymer ?
#
loop_
_entity_poly.entity_id
_entity_poly.type
_entity_poly.pdbx_seq_one_letter_code
_entity_poly.pdbx_strand_id
1 'polypeptide(L)'
;MNGRTLTASMLTEYDRWLRREERSDATREKYLRSVRAFAGWLGGAEVTKEAVTEWKAQLAAQRRAPSTVNTALAALNGLFRFLGWEDCRAKFLNMHISFTQLNKK
;
A
#
# COMPACT_ATOMS: atom_id res chain seq x y z
N MET A 1 0.52 24.02 0.21
CA MET A 1 0.86 23.83 -0.18
C MET A 1 1.00 22.84 -0.73
N ASN A 2 1.34 22.32 -0.95
CA ASN A 2 1.64 21.41 -1.55
C ASN A 2 1.14 20.21 -1.14
N GLY A 3 -0.04 19.92 -0.91
CA GLY A 3 -0.59 18.67 -0.50
C GLY A 3 -0.39 17.60 -1.53
N ARG A 4 -0.10 16.41 -1.08
CA ARG A 4 0.05 15.27 -1.96
C ARG A 4 -1.31 14.60 -2.07
N THR A 5 -1.95 14.74 -3.22
CA THR A 5 -3.25 14.12 -3.42
C THR A 5 -3.15 13.07 -4.49
N LEU A 6 -3.88 11.99 -4.34
CA LEU A 6 -3.91 10.94 -5.35
C LEU A 6 -4.95 11.27 -6.40
N THR A 7 -4.56 11.18 -7.65
CA THR A 7 -5.47 11.43 -8.76
C THR A 7 -5.59 10.19 -9.61
N ALA A 8 -6.66 10.11 -10.38
CA ALA A 8 -6.85 8.99 -11.28
C ALA A 8 -5.69 8.87 -12.28
N SER A 9 -5.18 10.02 -12.67
CA SER A 9 -4.05 10.06 -13.59
C SER A 9 -2.82 9.37 -13.00
N MET A 10 -2.54 9.62 -11.73
CA MET A 10 -1.42 8.97 -11.06
C MET A 10 -1.57 7.46 -11.03
N LEU A 11 -2.77 6.97 -10.80
CA LEU A 11 -3.00 5.54 -10.76
C LEU A 11 -2.81 4.92 -12.14
N THR A 12 -3.22 5.62 -13.18
CA THR A 12 -3.00 5.16 -14.53
C THR A 12 -1.52 5.09 -14.86
N GLU A 13 -0.77 6.11 -14.43
CA GLU A 13 0.67 6.11 -14.67
C GLU A 13 1.36 5.00 -13.87
N TYR A 14 0.87 4.75 -12.67
CA TYR A 14 1.42 3.67 -11.87
C TYR A 14 1.22 2.33 -12.56
N ASP A 15 0.03 2.12 -13.15
CA ASP A 15 -0.24 0.89 -13.88
C ASP A 15 0.74 0.73 -15.05
N ARG A 16 0.99 1.81 -15.77
CA ARG A 16 1.95 1.77 -16.86
C ARG A 16 3.35 1.44 -16.35
N TRP A 17 3.71 2.01 -15.23
CA TRP A 17 5.01 1.75 -14.66
C TRP A 17 5.15 0.29 -14.24
N LEU A 18 4.11 -0.28 -13.64
CA LEU A 18 4.11 -1.69 -13.25
C LEU A 18 4.29 -2.57 -14.48
N ARG A 19 3.67 -2.18 -15.58
CA ARG A 19 3.78 -2.92 -16.82
C ARG A 19 5.21 -2.89 -17.35
N ARG A 20 5.83 -1.74 -17.27
CA ARG A 20 7.24 -1.61 -17.68
C ARG A 20 8.17 -2.42 -16.80
N GLU A 21 7.79 -2.60 -15.53
CA GLU A 21 8.56 -3.41 -14.61
C GLU A 21 8.26 -4.89 -14.79
N GLU A 22 7.47 -5.21 -15.79
CA GLU A 22 7.15 -6.59 -16.15
C GLU A 22 6.41 -7.35 -15.06
N ARG A 23 5.60 -6.64 -14.30
CA ARG A 23 4.75 -7.30 -13.31
C ARG A 23 3.65 -8.05 -14.03
N SER A 24 3.25 -9.20 -13.48
CA SER A 24 2.20 -10.00 -14.09
C SER A 24 0.88 -9.25 -14.03
N ASP A 25 -0.06 -9.64 -14.89
CA ASP A 25 -1.37 -9.03 -14.89
C ASP A 25 -2.06 -9.22 -13.55
N ALA A 26 -1.91 -10.40 -12.97
CA ALA A 26 -2.53 -10.68 -11.68
C ALA A 26 -1.99 -9.75 -10.59
N THR A 27 -0.68 -9.53 -10.58
CA THR A 27 -0.06 -8.63 -9.60
C THR A 27 -0.53 -7.20 -9.83
N ARG A 28 -0.56 -6.77 -11.09
CA ARG A 28 -1.00 -5.41 -11.40
C ARG A 28 -2.43 -5.19 -10.94
N GLU A 29 -3.30 -6.15 -11.17
CA GLU A 29 -4.69 -6.02 -10.74
C GLU A 29 -4.81 -5.91 -9.23
N LYS A 30 -4.07 -6.75 -8.52
CA LYS A 30 -4.09 -6.70 -7.07
C LYS A 30 -3.60 -5.36 -6.55
N TYR A 31 -2.51 -4.88 -7.12
CA TYR A 31 -1.93 -3.62 -6.67
C TYR A 31 -2.86 -2.46 -6.96
N LEU A 32 -3.44 -2.43 -8.16
CA LEU A 32 -4.36 -1.34 -8.50
C LEU A 32 -5.60 -1.36 -7.63
N ARG A 33 -6.09 -2.54 -7.30
CA ARG A 33 -7.25 -2.66 -6.43
C ARG A 33 -6.94 -2.06 -5.06
N SER A 34 -5.75 -2.37 -4.54
CA SER A 34 -5.35 -1.86 -3.23
C SER A 34 -5.18 -0.35 -3.23
N VAL A 35 -4.51 0.20 -4.25
CA VAL A 35 -4.30 1.64 -4.25
C VAL A 35 -5.61 2.38 -4.50
N ARG A 36 -6.54 1.80 -5.27
CA ARG A 36 -7.86 2.41 -5.43
C ARG A 36 -8.64 2.40 -4.13
N ALA A 37 -8.52 1.31 -3.38
CA ALA A 37 -9.19 1.23 -2.08
C ALA A 37 -8.65 2.29 -1.13
N PHE A 38 -7.34 2.48 -1.13
CA PHE A 38 -6.73 3.50 -0.30
C PHE A 38 -7.19 4.89 -0.74
N ALA A 39 -7.20 5.15 -2.05
CA ALA A 39 -7.64 6.43 -2.56
C ALA A 39 -9.09 6.72 -2.19
N GLY A 40 -9.94 5.70 -2.27
CA GLY A 40 -11.33 5.85 -1.89
C GLY A 40 -11.49 6.13 -0.40
N TRP A 41 -10.69 5.46 0.42
CA TRP A 41 -10.71 5.70 1.85
C TRP A 41 -10.25 7.11 2.19
N LEU A 42 -9.24 7.61 1.47
CA LEU A 42 -8.77 8.97 1.69
C LEU A 42 -9.83 10.02 1.33
N GLY A 43 -10.64 9.73 0.33
CA GLY A 43 -11.69 10.65 -0.07
C GLY A 43 -11.19 12.01 -0.48
N GLY A 44 -10.06 12.06 -1.14
CA GLY A 44 -9.48 13.34 -1.59
C GLY A 44 -8.58 14.02 -0.59
N ALA A 45 -8.43 13.43 0.59
CA ALA A 45 -7.55 14.03 1.59
C ALA A 45 -6.09 13.85 1.19
N GLU A 46 -5.25 14.62 1.82
CA GLU A 46 -3.83 14.60 1.55
C GLU A 46 -3.19 13.29 1.99
N VAL A 47 -2.24 12.80 1.21
CA VAL A 47 -1.50 11.59 1.53
C VAL A 47 -0.37 11.97 2.49
N THR A 48 -0.43 11.40 3.68
CA THR A 48 0.62 11.62 4.69
C THR A 48 1.01 10.29 5.28
N LYS A 49 2.14 10.27 5.95
CA LYS A 49 2.57 9.07 6.65
C LYS A 49 1.51 8.65 7.67
N GLU A 50 0.92 9.61 8.33
CA GLU A 50 -0.12 9.34 9.31
C GLU A 50 -1.34 8.67 8.68
N ALA A 51 -1.75 9.16 7.52
CA ALA A 51 -2.89 8.56 6.83
C ALA A 51 -2.59 7.12 6.45
N VAL A 52 -1.39 6.86 5.98
CA VAL A 52 -1.00 5.51 5.60
C VAL A 52 -1.01 4.59 6.82
N THR A 53 -0.50 5.09 7.93
CA THR A 53 -0.47 4.32 9.17
C THR A 53 -1.89 4.00 9.65
N GLU A 54 -2.78 4.97 9.53
CA GLU A 54 -4.18 4.77 9.89
C GLU A 54 -4.85 3.72 9.02
N TRP A 55 -4.61 3.78 7.73
CA TRP A 55 -5.22 2.81 6.83
C TRP A 55 -4.70 1.40 7.12
N LYS A 56 -3.40 1.29 7.40
CA LYS A 56 -2.82 0.02 7.79
C LYS A 56 -3.50 -0.54 9.03
N ALA A 57 -3.73 0.32 10.03
CA ALA A 57 -4.38 -0.11 11.25
C ALA A 57 -5.80 -0.58 10.98
N GLN A 58 -6.50 0.08 10.06
CA GLN A 58 -7.84 -0.33 9.70
C GLN A 58 -7.86 -1.68 9.04
N LEU A 59 -6.92 -1.92 8.13
CA LEU A 59 -6.83 -3.22 7.48
C LEU A 59 -6.58 -4.32 8.49
N ALA A 60 -5.69 -4.05 9.43
CA ALA A 60 -5.38 -5.04 10.46
C ALA A 60 -6.60 -5.29 11.36
N ALA A 61 -7.34 -4.24 11.66
CA ALA A 61 -8.51 -4.36 12.52
C ALA A 61 -9.64 -5.16 11.86
N GLN A 62 -9.64 -5.24 10.54
CA GLN A 62 -10.65 -6.00 9.83
C GLN A 62 -10.37 -7.49 9.83
N ARG A 63 -9.36 -7.91 10.60
CA ARG A 63 -9.01 -9.32 10.73
C ARG A 63 -8.59 -9.98 9.44
N ARG A 64 -8.03 -9.21 8.55
CA ARG A 64 -7.49 -9.78 7.32
C ARG A 64 -6.21 -10.51 7.64
N ALA A 65 -5.91 -11.53 6.86
CA ALA A 65 -4.65 -12.24 7.04
C ALA A 65 -3.49 -11.28 6.90
N PRO A 66 -2.43 -11.44 7.69
CA PRO A 66 -1.26 -10.56 7.56
C PRO A 66 -0.70 -10.49 6.14
N SER A 67 -0.72 -11.61 5.42
CA SER A 67 -0.22 -11.60 4.06
C SER A 67 -1.07 -10.72 3.15
N THR A 68 -2.39 -10.68 3.39
CA THR A 68 -3.28 -9.82 2.63
C THR A 68 -2.98 -8.35 2.90
N VAL A 69 -2.80 -8.02 4.18
CA VAL A 69 -2.47 -6.65 4.55
C VAL A 69 -1.14 -6.26 3.93
N ASN A 70 -0.16 -7.15 4.01
CA ASN A 70 1.16 -6.84 3.46
C ASN A 70 1.14 -6.69 1.96
N THR A 71 0.29 -7.42 1.26
CA THR A 71 0.14 -7.23 -0.18
C THR A 71 -0.37 -5.82 -0.48
N ALA A 72 -1.35 -5.37 0.28
CA ALA A 72 -1.87 -4.02 0.10
C ALA A 72 -0.81 -2.97 0.40
N LEU A 73 -0.01 -3.21 1.45
CA LEU A 73 1.07 -2.26 1.78
C LEU A 73 2.15 -2.26 0.72
N ALA A 74 2.44 -3.43 0.14
CA ALA A 74 3.42 -3.49 -0.95
C ALA A 74 2.94 -2.65 -2.13
N ALA A 75 1.64 -2.71 -2.42
CA ALA A 75 1.08 -1.92 -3.51
C ALA A 75 1.25 -0.43 -3.24
N LEU A 76 0.95 0.00 -2.02
CA LEU A 76 1.11 1.41 -1.66
C LEU A 76 2.57 1.83 -1.69
N ASN A 77 3.43 1.00 -1.15
CA ASN A 77 4.85 1.33 -1.12
C ASN A 77 5.42 1.45 -2.54
N GLY A 78 4.95 0.59 -3.44
CA GLY A 78 5.33 0.70 -4.83
C GLY A 78 4.87 1.99 -5.46
N LEU A 79 3.64 2.39 -5.16
CA LEU A 79 3.11 3.64 -5.64
C LEU A 79 3.92 4.82 -5.13
N PHE A 80 4.24 4.82 -3.83
CA PHE A 80 5.00 5.93 -3.25
C PHE A 80 6.41 5.99 -3.81
N ARG A 81 7.01 4.84 -4.07
CA ARG A 81 8.31 4.82 -4.70
C ARG A 81 8.23 5.41 -6.11
N PHE A 82 7.22 5.03 -6.85
CA PHE A 82 7.00 5.54 -8.20
C PHE A 82 6.81 7.07 -8.17
N LEU A 83 6.06 7.57 -7.18
CA LEU A 83 5.79 9.00 -7.07
C LEU A 83 6.89 9.78 -6.37
N GLY A 84 7.87 9.09 -5.81
CA GLY A 84 8.94 9.76 -5.09
C GLY A 84 8.56 10.18 -3.68
N TRP A 85 7.51 9.58 -3.13
CA TRP A 85 7.03 9.92 -1.79
C TRP A 85 7.54 8.87 -0.78
N GLU A 86 8.85 8.73 -0.70
CA GLU A 86 9.47 7.67 0.11
C GLU A 86 9.14 7.78 1.59
N ASP A 87 8.91 9.00 2.05
CA ASP A 87 8.60 9.21 3.46
C ASP A 87 7.23 8.67 3.85
N CYS A 88 6.38 8.36 2.88
CA CYS A 88 5.05 7.85 3.18
C CYS A 88 5.00 6.33 3.23
N ARG A 89 6.07 5.66 2.91
CA ARG A 89 6.06 4.20 2.84
C ARG A 89 5.79 3.59 4.22
N ALA A 90 5.04 2.51 4.21
CA ALA A 90 4.65 1.83 5.44
C ALA A 90 5.51 0.62 5.69
N LYS A 91 5.69 0.28 6.96
CA LYS A 91 6.34 -0.97 7.31
C LYS A 91 5.32 -2.08 7.22
N PHE A 92 5.76 -3.23 6.76
CA PHE A 92 4.90 -4.39 6.69
C PHE A 92 4.56 -4.90 8.08
N LEU A 93 3.47 -5.63 8.17
CA LEU A 93 3.17 -6.34 9.39
C LEU A 93 4.24 -7.41 9.59
N ASN A 94 4.64 -7.57 10.83
CA ASN A 94 5.74 -8.47 11.11
C ASN A 94 5.26 -9.88 11.36
N MET A 95 5.09 -10.62 10.28
CA MET A 95 4.67 -12.00 10.36
C MET A 95 5.75 -12.87 10.95
N HIS A 96 6.96 -12.48 10.69
CA HIS A 96 8.11 -13.26 11.10
C HIS A 96 8.30 -13.30 12.60
N ILE A 97 8.06 -12.21 13.26
CA ILE A 97 8.20 -12.15 14.70
C ILE A 97 7.23 -13.08 15.39
N SER A 98 5.99 -13.09 14.93
CA SER A 98 5.01 -13.97 15.49
C SER A 98 5.44 -15.40 15.41
N PHE A 99 5.92 -15.79 14.27
CA PHE A 99 6.39 -17.11 14.05
C PHE A 99 7.61 -17.44 14.92
N THR A 100 8.51 -16.51 14.98
CA THR A 100 9.71 -16.69 15.78
C THR A 100 9.39 -16.83 17.26
N GLN A 101 8.44 -16.09 17.73
CA GLN A 101 8.07 -16.18 19.11
C GLN A 101 7.48 -17.52 19.45
N LEU A 102 6.72 -18.09 18.56
CA LEU A 102 6.19 -19.40 18.78
C LEU A 102 7.30 -20.41 18.91
N ASN A 103 8.31 -20.25 18.12
CA ASN A 103 9.41 -21.16 18.16
C ASN A 103 10.24 -21.06 19.39
N LYS A 104 10.21 -19.94 20.03
CA LYS A 104 10.99 -19.77 21.16
C LYS A 104 10.48 -20.38 22.38
N LYS A 105 9.39 -20.79 22.36
CA LYS A 105 8.89 -21.23 23.52
C LYS A 105 8.85 -22.43 23.56
#